data_6dad1cbf26f097f56bdac8e1f3a4028f
#
_entry.id   6dad1cbf26f097f56bdac8e1f3a4028f
#
_cell.length_a   1.000
_cell.length_b   1.000
_cell.length_c   1.000
_cell.angle_alpha   90.00
_cell.angle_beta   90.00
_cell.angle_gamma   90.00
#
_symmetry.space_group_name_H-M   'P 1'
#
loop_
_entity.id
_entity.type
_entity.pdbx_description
1 polymer ?
#
loop_
_entity_poly.entity_id
_entity_poly.type
_entity_poly.pdbx_seq_one_letter_code
_entity_poly.pdbx_strand_id
1 'polypeptide(L)'
;MNQIYWGKPVSGFGDLNGEIIIVGLAPAAHGATRTGRVFTGDKSADFLFKCLFKSGLSNQSNSEHLKDGLKLKNTFITLALRCVPPNDKPTKDELNNCSIFFKEELNMIKNKKVIVALGKIAFDTCIKFYKKNNGLKGSFKFGHGVKYHINGLTIFGCYHPSPRNVNTKRINETKMIYLFKRAKKLI
;
A
#
# COMPACT_ATOMS: atom_id res chain seq x y z
N MET A 1 4.26 29.09 -10.25
CA MET A 1 5.23 28.13 -10.86
C MET A 1 4.46 26.97 -11.41
N ASN A 2 4.52 26.68 -12.70
CA ASN A 2 3.93 25.50 -13.31
C ASN A 2 4.74 24.27 -12.85
N GLN A 3 4.19 23.47 -11.95
CA GLN A 3 4.82 22.21 -11.57
C GLN A 3 4.59 21.16 -12.67
N ILE A 4 5.67 20.53 -13.12
CA ILE A 4 5.59 19.42 -14.07
C ILE A 4 5.19 18.16 -13.29
N TYR A 5 4.03 17.62 -13.63
CA TYR A 5 3.54 16.35 -13.05
C TYR A 5 4.10 15.17 -13.83
N TRP A 6 4.30 14.04 -13.15
CA TRP A 6 4.68 12.78 -13.78
C TRP A 6 3.70 12.36 -14.87
N GLY A 7 2.40 12.54 -14.64
CA GLY A 7 1.31 12.40 -15.62
C GLY A 7 1.17 11.00 -16.27
N LYS A 8 1.84 9.98 -15.73
CA LYS A 8 1.83 8.60 -16.23
C LYS A 8 1.35 7.64 -15.13
N PRO A 9 0.97 6.39 -15.47
CA PRO A 9 0.70 5.36 -14.46
C PRO A 9 1.86 5.22 -13.48
N VAL A 10 1.55 5.12 -12.19
CA VAL A 10 2.56 5.02 -11.12
C VAL A 10 2.77 3.57 -10.75
N SER A 11 3.97 3.05 -10.95
CA SER A 11 4.36 1.69 -10.56
C SER A 11 4.63 1.58 -9.07
N GLY A 12 4.69 0.33 -8.57
CA GLY A 12 5.14 0.06 -7.21
C GLY A 12 6.61 0.46 -7.00
N PHE A 13 7.01 0.50 -5.73
CA PHE A 13 8.34 0.93 -5.30
C PHE A 13 8.83 0.09 -4.12
N GLY A 14 10.10 -0.25 -4.11
CA GLY A 14 10.75 -0.90 -2.97
C GLY A 14 11.58 -2.11 -3.34
N ASP A 15 11.71 -3.05 -2.41
CA ASP A 15 12.51 -4.24 -2.53
C ASP A 15 11.70 -5.37 -3.20
N LEU A 16 12.07 -5.77 -4.42
CA LEU A 16 11.42 -6.86 -5.14
C LEU A 16 11.69 -8.24 -4.51
N ASN A 17 12.71 -8.37 -3.67
CA ASN A 17 12.97 -9.57 -2.86
C ASN A 17 12.28 -9.51 -1.50
N GLY A 18 11.55 -8.43 -1.22
CA GLY A 18 10.93 -8.18 0.07
C GLY A 18 9.81 -9.19 0.40
N GLU A 19 9.67 -9.47 1.67
CA GLU A 19 8.66 -10.40 2.21
C GLU A 19 7.38 -9.69 2.64
N ILE A 20 7.43 -8.35 2.85
CA ILE A 20 6.27 -7.52 3.21
C ILE A 20 5.83 -6.70 1.99
N ILE A 21 4.54 -6.80 1.64
CA ILE A 21 3.93 -5.96 0.62
C ILE A 21 2.93 -5.03 1.27
N ILE A 22 3.05 -3.74 1.00
CA ILE A 22 2.07 -2.74 1.41
C ILE A 22 1.22 -2.39 0.18
N VAL A 23 -0.09 -2.47 0.31
CA VAL A 23 -1.03 -2.21 -0.79
C VAL A 23 -1.89 -1.00 -0.47
N GLY A 24 -1.76 0.05 -1.27
CA GLY A 24 -2.65 1.20 -1.25
C GLY A 24 -3.76 1.13 -2.31
N LEU A 25 -4.62 2.13 -2.37
CA LEU A 25 -5.69 2.20 -3.36
C LEU A 25 -5.18 2.72 -4.70
N ALA A 26 -4.74 3.97 -4.73
CA ALA A 26 -4.41 4.72 -5.94
C ALA A 26 -3.36 5.80 -5.62
N PRO A 27 -2.65 6.34 -6.63
CA PRO A 27 -1.80 7.50 -6.44
C PRO A 27 -2.64 8.72 -6.08
N ALA A 28 -2.15 9.56 -5.17
CA ALA A 28 -2.76 10.85 -4.89
C ALA A 28 -2.43 11.86 -6.00
N ALA A 29 -3.41 12.70 -6.38
CA ALA A 29 -3.27 13.66 -7.48
C ALA A 29 -2.05 14.58 -7.31
N HIS A 30 -1.88 15.19 -6.12
CA HIS A 30 -0.77 16.09 -5.80
C HIS A 30 0.41 15.41 -5.09
N GLY A 31 0.34 14.08 -4.91
CA GLY A 31 1.38 13.24 -4.33
C GLY A 31 2.09 12.41 -5.40
N ALA A 32 1.74 11.14 -5.48
CA ALA A 32 2.39 10.17 -6.37
C ALA A 32 2.25 10.51 -7.87
N THR A 33 1.10 11.08 -8.30
CA THR A 33 0.92 11.52 -9.70
C THR A 33 1.80 12.74 -10.04
N ARG A 34 2.13 13.55 -9.06
CA ARG A 34 3.09 14.65 -9.23
C ARG A 34 4.54 14.16 -9.25
N THR A 35 4.88 13.27 -8.33
CA THR A 35 6.27 12.86 -8.08
C THR A 35 6.73 11.64 -8.87
N GLY A 36 5.82 10.79 -9.35
CA GLY A 36 6.10 9.53 -10.03
C GLY A 36 6.41 8.35 -9.11
N ARG A 37 6.34 8.52 -7.77
CA ARG A 37 6.57 7.44 -6.80
C ARG A 37 5.38 7.33 -5.84
N VAL A 38 4.94 6.09 -5.58
CA VAL A 38 3.83 5.78 -4.65
C VAL A 38 4.11 6.36 -3.26
N PHE A 39 3.09 6.88 -2.59
CA PHE A 39 3.19 7.51 -1.26
C PHE A 39 4.36 8.50 -1.16
N THR A 40 4.40 9.50 -2.05
CA THR A 40 5.47 10.50 -2.07
C THR A 40 4.89 11.88 -2.25
N GLY A 41 5.29 12.82 -1.40
CA GLY A 41 4.98 14.25 -1.51
C GLY A 41 3.56 14.64 -1.08
N ASP A 42 2.91 13.86 -0.22
CA ASP A 42 1.62 14.18 0.38
C ASP A 42 1.54 13.78 1.87
N LYS A 43 0.54 14.26 2.58
CA LYS A 43 0.37 14.03 4.02
C LYS A 43 0.17 12.57 4.41
N SER A 44 -0.37 11.74 3.53
CA SER A 44 -0.49 10.30 3.78
C SER A 44 0.88 9.63 3.72
N ALA A 45 1.74 10.08 2.81
CA ALA A 45 3.12 9.64 2.70
C ALA A 45 3.93 10.02 3.95
N ASP A 46 3.83 11.28 4.41
CA ASP A 46 4.50 11.76 5.62
C ASP A 46 4.20 10.84 6.81
N PHE A 47 2.92 10.55 7.03
CA PHE A 47 2.50 9.69 8.13
C PHE A 47 2.96 8.23 7.95
N LEU A 48 2.81 7.68 6.75
CA LEU A 48 3.18 6.30 6.45
C LEU A 48 4.68 6.07 6.66
N PHE A 49 5.52 6.92 6.05
CA PHE A 49 6.97 6.75 6.12
C PHE A 49 7.54 7.01 7.51
N LYS A 50 6.96 7.90 8.29
CA LYS A 50 7.27 8.05 9.72
C LYS A 50 7.04 6.74 10.48
N CYS A 51 5.93 6.05 10.20
CA CYS A 51 5.62 4.77 10.83
C CYS A 51 6.52 3.62 10.32
N LEU A 52 6.83 3.59 9.01
CA LEU A 52 7.74 2.61 8.43
C LEU A 52 9.16 2.74 8.99
N PHE A 53 9.68 3.95 9.08
CA PHE A 53 10.99 4.24 9.67
C PHE A 53 11.06 3.76 11.12
N LYS A 54 10.08 4.14 11.96
CA LYS A 54 9.99 3.68 13.36
C LYS A 54 9.82 2.17 13.51
N SER A 55 9.39 1.49 12.45
CA SER A 55 9.26 0.03 12.40
C SER A 55 10.49 -0.66 11.79
N GLY A 56 11.47 0.11 11.32
CA GLY A 56 12.69 -0.40 10.67
C GLY A 56 12.45 -0.98 9.27
N LEU A 57 11.41 -0.48 8.55
CA LEU A 57 11.04 -0.89 7.19
C LEU A 57 11.44 0.14 6.11
N SER A 58 11.99 1.29 6.49
CA SER A 58 12.61 2.27 5.60
C SER A 58 13.88 2.84 6.20
N ASN A 59 14.73 3.46 5.36
CA ASN A 59 15.97 4.10 5.80
C ASN A 59 15.76 5.54 6.30
N GLN A 60 14.62 6.16 5.96
CA GLN A 60 14.27 7.53 6.36
C GLN A 60 12.77 7.65 6.63
N SER A 61 12.38 8.72 7.31
CA SER A 61 11.01 8.96 7.80
C SER A 61 10.16 9.84 6.87
N ASN A 62 10.71 10.29 5.75
CA ASN A 62 10.04 11.14 4.76
C ASN A 62 10.13 10.55 3.35
N SER A 63 9.25 11.03 2.46
CA SER A 63 9.20 10.63 1.05
C SER A 63 8.74 11.85 0.23
N GLU A 64 9.67 12.58 -0.33
CA GLU A 64 9.43 13.90 -0.93
C GLU A 64 9.47 13.88 -2.46
N HIS A 65 10.46 13.21 -3.04
CA HIS A 65 10.67 13.10 -4.48
C HIS A 65 11.47 11.85 -4.87
N LEU A 66 11.52 11.53 -6.17
CA LEU A 66 12.17 10.31 -6.70
C LEU A 66 13.64 10.14 -6.30
N LYS A 67 14.37 11.23 -6.13
CA LYS A 67 15.81 11.23 -5.88
C LYS A 67 16.18 11.58 -4.44
N ASP A 68 15.28 11.39 -3.49
CA ASP A 68 15.48 11.72 -2.06
C ASP A 68 16.28 10.67 -1.26
N GLY A 69 16.76 9.62 -1.92
CA GLY A 69 17.55 8.56 -1.28
C GLY A 69 16.71 7.55 -0.47
N LEU A 70 15.38 7.63 -0.52
CA LEU A 70 14.51 6.68 0.17
C LEU A 70 14.72 5.25 -0.33
N LYS A 71 14.91 4.34 0.63
CA LYS A 71 14.96 2.89 0.40
C LYS A 71 14.05 2.17 1.39
N LEU A 72 13.30 1.20 0.90
CA LEU A 72 12.54 0.28 1.74
C LEU A 72 13.40 -0.94 2.09
N LYS A 73 13.18 -1.50 3.28
CA LYS A 73 13.89 -2.67 3.79
C LYS A 73 12.93 -3.85 3.84
N ASN A 74 13.24 -4.90 3.09
CA ASN A 74 12.42 -6.12 3.01
C ASN A 74 10.92 -5.83 2.75
N THR A 75 10.64 -4.75 2.02
CA THR A 75 9.28 -4.20 1.84
C THR A 75 9.11 -3.65 0.44
N PHE A 76 7.95 -3.92 -0.16
CA PHE A 76 7.52 -3.34 -1.43
C PHE A 76 6.15 -2.68 -1.27
N ILE A 77 5.96 -1.51 -1.86
CA ILE A 77 4.68 -0.79 -1.84
C ILE A 77 4.08 -0.80 -3.24
N THR A 78 2.82 -1.20 -3.35
CA THR A 78 2.05 -1.18 -4.60
C THR A 78 0.67 -0.58 -4.41
N LEU A 79 -0.07 -0.39 -5.50
CA LEU A 79 -1.42 0.18 -5.52
C LEU A 79 -2.37 -0.73 -6.32
N ALA A 80 -3.64 -0.73 -5.93
CA ALA A 80 -4.71 -1.39 -6.69
C ALA A 80 -4.96 -0.72 -8.05
N LEU A 81 -4.77 0.61 -8.12
CA LEU A 81 -4.87 1.43 -9.34
C LEU A 81 -3.55 2.15 -9.60
N ARG A 82 -3.25 2.38 -10.88
CA ARG A 82 -2.03 3.08 -11.33
C ARG A 82 -2.24 4.57 -11.57
N CYS A 83 -3.48 4.99 -11.69
CA CYS A 83 -3.90 6.36 -11.96
C CYS A 83 -4.88 6.82 -10.88
N VAL A 84 -5.03 8.14 -10.74
CA VAL A 84 -6.03 8.74 -9.84
C VAL A 84 -7.43 8.48 -10.40
N PRO A 85 -8.32 7.83 -9.64
CA PRO A 85 -9.71 7.70 -10.05
C PRO A 85 -10.46 9.02 -9.88
N PRO A 86 -11.47 9.33 -10.71
CA PRO A 86 -12.32 10.52 -10.54
C PRO A 86 -12.90 10.59 -9.12
N ASN A 87 -12.84 11.77 -8.51
CA ASN A 87 -13.33 12.03 -7.15
C ASN A 87 -12.80 11.06 -6.08
N ASP A 88 -11.59 10.52 -6.25
CA ASP A 88 -10.95 9.53 -5.36
C ASP A 88 -11.79 8.26 -5.13
N LYS A 89 -12.75 7.97 -6.01
CA LYS A 89 -13.64 6.81 -5.92
C LYS A 89 -13.55 5.95 -7.18
N PRO A 90 -12.84 4.83 -7.13
CA PRO A 90 -12.72 3.96 -8.29
C PRO A 90 -14.03 3.26 -8.59
N THR A 91 -14.32 3.10 -9.88
CA THR A 91 -15.34 2.20 -10.40
C THR A 91 -14.86 0.74 -10.35
N LYS A 92 -15.79 -0.19 -10.53
CA LYS A 92 -15.46 -1.62 -10.67
C LYS A 92 -14.60 -1.89 -11.91
N ASP A 93 -14.88 -1.16 -13.00
CA ASP A 93 -14.17 -1.33 -14.28
C ASP A 93 -12.75 -0.80 -14.20
N GLU A 94 -12.51 0.34 -13.56
CA GLU A 94 -11.17 0.85 -13.31
C GLU A 94 -10.33 -0.15 -12.49
N LEU A 95 -10.90 -0.72 -11.41
CA LEU A 95 -10.23 -1.74 -10.61
C LEU A 95 -9.97 -3.02 -11.41
N ASN A 96 -10.90 -3.44 -12.29
CA ASN A 96 -10.72 -4.60 -13.14
C ASN A 96 -9.63 -4.38 -14.19
N ASN A 97 -9.66 -3.23 -14.89
CA ASN A 97 -8.68 -2.87 -15.92
C ASN A 97 -7.26 -2.76 -15.33
N CYS A 98 -7.12 -2.17 -14.14
CA CYS A 98 -5.82 -2.09 -13.47
C CYS A 98 -5.37 -3.40 -12.81
N SER A 99 -6.25 -4.39 -12.68
CA SER A 99 -5.94 -5.65 -11.98
C SER A 99 -4.79 -6.44 -12.60
N ILE A 100 -4.53 -6.28 -13.90
CA ILE A 100 -3.42 -6.92 -14.61
C ILE A 100 -2.07 -6.45 -14.04
N PHE A 101 -1.88 -5.15 -13.89
CA PHE A 101 -0.65 -4.56 -13.33
C PHE A 101 -0.43 -4.95 -11.89
N PHE A 102 -1.51 -4.98 -11.08
CA PHE A 102 -1.45 -5.45 -9.71
C PHE A 102 -1.02 -6.91 -9.62
N LYS A 103 -1.57 -7.77 -10.49
CA LYS A 103 -1.19 -9.18 -10.61
C LYS A 103 0.28 -9.35 -10.99
N GLU A 104 0.73 -8.62 -12.01
CA GLU A 104 2.12 -8.67 -12.47
C GLU A 104 3.10 -8.31 -11.35
N GLU A 105 2.89 -7.19 -10.65
CA GLU A 105 3.76 -6.81 -9.54
C GLU A 105 3.74 -7.82 -8.39
N LEU A 106 2.57 -8.33 -8.00
CA LEU A 106 2.50 -9.39 -6.99
C LEU A 106 3.24 -10.66 -7.42
N ASN A 107 3.23 -11.00 -8.72
CA ASN A 107 3.94 -12.16 -9.25
C ASN A 107 5.47 -11.95 -9.32
N MET A 108 5.94 -10.72 -9.46
CA MET A 108 7.37 -10.39 -9.43
C MET A 108 7.97 -10.64 -8.04
N ILE A 109 7.21 -10.41 -6.98
CA ILE A 109 7.69 -10.55 -5.60
C ILE A 109 7.50 -12.01 -5.16
N LYS A 110 8.52 -12.83 -5.32
CA LYS A 110 8.45 -14.28 -5.06
C LYS A 110 8.41 -14.62 -3.57
N ASN A 111 9.11 -13.85 -2.74
CA ASN A 111 9.31 -14.14 -1.32
C ASN A 111 8.22 -13.57 -0.40
N LYS A 112 7.14 -13.02 -0.95
CA LYS A 112 6.07 -12.39 -0.17
C LYS A 112 5.45 -13.34 0.86
N LYS A 113 5.48 -12.94 2.13
CA LYS A 113 4.86 -13.65 3.26
C LYS A 113 3.72 -12.87 3.89
N VAL A 114 3.81 -11.54 3.80
CA VAL A 114 2.84 -10.64 4.46
C VAL A 114 2.36 -9.57 3.49
N ILE A 115 1.04 -9.33 3.48
CA ILE A 115 0.43 -8.16 2.83
C ILE A 115 -0.20 -7.28 3.91
N VAL A 116 0.08 -5.98 3.87
CA VAL A 116 -0.60 -4.95 4.67
C VAL A 116 -1.44 -4.08 3.73
N ALA A 117 -2.76 -4.25 3.75
CA ALA A 117 -3.67 -3.50 2.89
C ALA A 117 -4.15 -2.23 3.59
N LEU A 118 -3.83 -1.07 3.02
CA LEU A 118 -4.14 0.26 3.54
C LEU A 118 -5.53 0.73 3.05
N GLY A 119 -6.55 0.50 3.85
CA GLY A 119 -7.93 0.83 3.57
C GLY A 119 -8.77 -0.34 3.02
N LYS A 120 -10.10 -0.16 3.10
CA LYS A 120 -11.05 -1.23 2.74
C LYS A 120 -10.92 -1.66 1.29
N ILE A 121 -10.82 -0.72 0.34
CA ILE A 121 -10.77 -1.06 -1.09
C ILE A 121 -9.47 -1.82 -1.42
N ALA A 122 -8.33 -1.39 -0.88
CA ALA A 122 -7.07 -2.12 -1.05
C ALA A 122 -7.15 -3.55 -0.45
N PHE A 123 -7.77 -3.69 0.72
CA PHE A 123 -8.01 -5.00 1.33
C PHE A 123 -8.91 -5.88 0.47
N ASP A 124 -10.06 -5.35 0.03
CA ASP A 124 -11.00 -6.09 -0.82
C ASP A 124 -10.36 -6.50 -2.15
N THR A 125 -9.48 -5.65 -2.72
CA THR A 125 -8.71 -5.97 -3.93
C THR A 125 -7.76 -7.16 -3.69
N CYS A 126 -7.03 -7.17 -2.57
CA CYS A 126 -6.18 -8.30 -2.21
C CYS A 126 -7.00 -9.59 -2.03
N ILE A 127 -8.10 -9.53 -1.29
CA ILE A 127 -8.98 -10.70 -1.08
C ILE A 127 -9.55 -11.19 -2.43
N LYS A 128 -10.05 -10.29 -3.27
CA LYS A 128 -10.58 -10.64 -4.61
C LYS A 128 -9.51 -11.33 -5.46
N PHE A 129 -8.29 -10.82 -5.45
CA PHE A 129 -7.16 -11.40 -6.18
C PHE A 129 -6.90 -12.85 -5.73
N TYR A 130 -6.80 -13.11 -4.42
CA TYR A 130 -6.54 -14.46 -3.92
C TYR A 130 -7.76 -15.39 -4.04
N LYS A 131 -8.99 -14.88 -3.96
CA LYS A 131 -10.19 -15.67 -4.28
C LYS A 131 -10.17 -16.18 -5.71
N LYS A 132 -9.86 -15.31 -6.67
CA LYS A 132 -9.85 -15.66 -8.10
C LYS A 132 -8.71 -16.60 -8.48
N ASN A 133 -7.51 -16.39 -7.93
CA ASN A 133 -6.31 -17.12 -8.36
C ASN A 133 -6.01 -18.39 -7.53
N ASN A 134 -6.53 -18.46 -6.30
CA ASN A 134 -6.20 -19.55 -5.37
C ASN A 134 -7.44 -20.30 -4.84
N GLY A 135 -8.63 -20.07 -5.41
CA GLY A 135 -9.85 -20.73 -4.97
C GLY A 135 -10.27 -20.42 -3.53
N LEU A 136 -9.82 -19.30 -2.97
CA LEU A 136 -10.08 -18.92 -1.58
C LEU A 136 -11.57 -18.77 -1.31
N LYS A 137 -12.12 -19.58 -0.39
CA LYS A 137 -13.52 -19.52 0.05
C LYS A 137 -13.63 -18.77 1.40
N GLY A 138 -14.82 -18.28 1.72
CA GLY A 138 -15.13 -17.65 3.00
C GLY A 138 -15.42 -16.16 2.94
N SER A 139 -15.76 -15.60 4.09
CA SER A 139 -16.05 -14.17 4.30
C SER A 139 -14.86 -13.50 5.01
N PHE A 140 -14.43 -12.36 4.48
CA PHE A 140 -13.29 -11.61 4.99
C PHE A 140 -13.74 -10.18 5.27
N LYS A 141 -13.86 -9.84 6.54
CA LYS A 141 -14.29 -8.50 6.98
C LYS A 141 -13.09 -7.59 7.19
N PHE A 142 -13.12 -6.41 6.57
CA PHE A 142 -12.09 -5.41 6.78
C PHE A 142 -12.17 -4.79 8.18
N GLY A 143 -11.03 -4.59 8.81
CA GLY A 143 -10.86 -3.86 10.06
C GLY A 143 -9.38 -3.54 10.27
N HIS A 144 -9.05 -2.56 11.13
CA HIS A 144 -7.65 -2.31 11.49
C HIS A 144 -7.13 -3.44 12.38
N GLY A 145 -5.99 -4.02 11.99
CA GLY A 145 -5.34 -5.10 12.72
C GLY A 145 -5.95 -6.49 12.51
N VAL A 146 -7.02 -6.63 11.70
CA VAL A 146 -7.51 -7.95 11.28
C VAL A 146 -6.41 -8.69 10.52
N LYS A 147 -6.38 -10.00 10.70
CA LYS A 147 -5.35 -10.86 10.12
C LYS A 147 -6.00 -12.12 9.56
N TYR A 148 -5.67 -12.43 8.32
CA TYR A 148 -6.12 -13.66 7.64
C TYR A 148 -4.94 -14.40 7.06
N HIS A 149 -4.87 -15.71 7.28
CA HIS A 149 -3.88 -16.59 6.69
C HIS A 149 -4.46 -17.24 5.43
N ILE A 150 -3.75 -17.14 4.32
CA ILE A 150 -4.20 -17.59 3.00
C ILE A 150 -3.03 -18.26 2.30
N ASN A 151 -3.04 -19.59 2.23
CA ASN A 151 -2.02 -20.37 1.49
C ASN A 151 -0.57 -19.93 1.78
N GLY A 152 -0.19 -19.88 3.05
CA GLY A 152 1.16 -19.48 3.49
C GLY A 152 1.42 -17.98 3.51
N LEU A 153 0.47 -17.17 3.05
CA LEU A 153 0.52 -15.71 3.09
C LEU A 153 -0.37 -15.17 4.22
N THR A 154 0.06 -14.10 4.87
CA THR A 154 -0.76 -13.37 5.85
C THR A 154 -1.20 -12.02 5.31
N ILE A 155 -2.50 -11.74 5.32
CA ILE A 155 -3.05 -10.44 4.92
C ILE A 155 -3.55 -9.69 6.15
N PHE A 156 -3.02 -8.49 6.38
CA PHE A 156 -3.50 -7.56 7.40
C PHE A 156 -4.36 -6.46 6.78
N GLY A 157 -5.48 -6.13 7.45
CA GLY A 157 -6.19 -4.89 7.21
C GLY A 157 -5.61 -3.75 8.05
N CYS A 158 -5.37 -2.61 7.44
CA CYS A 158 -4.92 -1.40 8.12
C CYS A 158 -5.77 -0.20 7.68
N TYR A 159 -6.19 0.67 8.59
CA TYR A 159 -6.81 1.92 8.20
C TYR A 159 -5.82 2.76 7.40
N HIS A 160 -6.32 3.41 6.33
CA HIS A 160 -5.49 4.26 5.46
C HIS A 160 -4.93 5.45 6.24
N PRO A 161 -3.65 5.84 6.06
CA PRO A 161 -3.00 6.93 6.76
C PRO A 161 -3.39 8.32 6.24
N SER A 162 -4.63 8.50 5.78
CA SER A 162 -5.11 9.78 5.31
C SER A 162 -5.26 10.79 6.45
N PRO A 163 -5.12 12.11 6.18
CA PRO A 163 -5.36 13.14 7.17
C PRO A 163 -6.71 13.01 7.88
N ARG A 164 -7.76 12.63 7.14
CA ARG A 164 -9.09 12.38 7.72
C ARG A 164 -9.05 11.30 8.81
N ASN A 165 -8.42 10.16 8.54
CA ASN A 165 -8.36 9.06 9.52
C ASN A 165 -7.44 9.39 10.70
N VAL A 166 -6.39 10.16 10.48
CA VAL A 166 -5.48 10.62 11.53
C VAL A 166 -6.18 11.63 12.43
N ASN A 167 -6.81 12.66 11.86
CA ASN A 167 -7.50 13.71 12.59
C ASN A 167 -8.70 13.17 13.38
N THR A 168 -9.42 12.19 12.84
CA THR A 168 -10.52 11.51 13.55
C THR A 168 -10.05 10.39 14.50
N LYS A 169 -8.74 10.26 14.73
CA LYS A 169 -8.12 9.27 15.63
C LYS A 169 -8.45 7.79 15.29
N ARG A 170 -8.97 7.52 14.10
CA ARG A 170 -9.17 6.14 13.61
C ARG A 170 -7.85 5.40 13.52
N ILE A 171 -6.80 6.08 13.04
CA ILE A 171 -5.42 5.61 13.03
C ILE A 171 -4.52 6.65 13.72
N ASN A 172 -3.50 6.17 14.43
CA ASN A 172 -2.40 6.97 14.96
C ASN A 172 -1.08 6.21 14.78
N GLU A 173 0.05 6.87 15.07
CA GLU A 173 1.37 6.28 14.91
C GLU A 173 1.52 4.96 15.68
N THR A 174 1.10 4.93 16.94
CA THR A 174 1.21 3.73 17.80
C THR A 174 0.50 2.53 17.19
N LYS A 175 -0.74 2.70 16.73
CA LYS A 175 -1.54 1.63 16.10
C LYS A 175 -0.88 1.14 14.82
N MET A 176 -0.38 2.03 13.96
CA MET A 176 0.23 1.66 12.68
C MET A 176 1.59 1.00 12.88
N ILE A 177 2.44 1.55 13.75
CA ILE A 177 3.74 0.96 14.12
C ILE A 177 3.55 -0.43 14.73
N TYR A 178 2.58 -0.59 15.63
CA TYR A 178 2.27 -1.89 16.22
C TYR A 178 1.90 -2.93 15.15
N LEU A 179 1.07 -2.53 14.17
CA LEU A 179 0.70 -3.42 13.06
C LEU A 179 1.92 -3.80 12.21
N PHE A 180 2.78 -2.84 11.82
CA PHE A 180 4.00 -3.13 11.07
C PHE A 180 4.98 -4.03 11.84
N LYS A 181 5.14 -3.82 13.15
CA LYS A 181 5.94 -4.70 14.00
C LYS A 181 5.37 -6.12 14.05
N ARG A 182 4.03 -6.28 14.10
CA ARG A 182 3.38 -7.60 14.00
C ARG A 182 3.64 -8.25 12.64
N ALA A 183 3.53 -7.48 11.55
CA ALA A 183 3.84 -7.97 10.22
C ALA A 183 5.30 -8.44 10.11
N LYS A 184 6.24 -7.66 10.65
CA LYS A 184 7.67 -7.99 10.67
C LYS A 184 8.02 -9.25 11.46
N LYS A 185 7.25 -9.61 12.50
CA LYS A 185 7.45 -10.84 13.27
C LYS A 185 7.08 -12.12 12.53
N LEU A 186 6.46 -12.02 11.35
CA LEU A 186 6.03 -13.16 10.53
C LEU A 186 7.00 -13.50 9.39
N ILE A 187 8.11 -12.78 9.31
CA ILE A 187 9.14 -12.92 8.27
C ILE A 187 10.50 -13.25 8.88
#